data_a4e27968c93bffe4261f5b29d531c266
#
_entry.id   a4e27968c93bffe4261f5b29d531c266
#
_cell.length_a   1.000
_cell.length_b   1.000
_cell.length_c   1.000
_cell.angle_alpha   90.00
_cell.angle_beta   90.00
_cell.angle_gamma   90.00
#
_symmetry.space_group_name_H-M   'P 1'
#
loop_
_entity.id
_entity.type
_entity.pdbx_description
1 polymer ?
#
loop_
_entity_poly.entity_id
_entity_poly.type
_entity_poly.pdbx_seq_one_letter_code
_entity_poly.pdbx_strand_id
1 'polypeptide(L)'
;TPVTLVWDNGKGLIFRNIYSVDEDFMFTVEQTVTNTTGTETKAAPYGIIARHGDPDVIGFYILHEGVVAAADGKLEEVQYDDVKDLEAFETGVGSTVAVESTGWIGFTDKYWMTTLIPAKGQKFSQVTKFLPSSTIFQTDVRMPVMTIAPGATQTMTTSLFAGAKRWELITGYQETLQIEQFVDSIDWGMFFFLTKPIFQVLHFMNNLIGNMGWAIISLTILIKALLFPLAYKSYVSMARMKEIQPEMEKIKEKIGDDRQKLQQEMMRLYKEKKVNPAAGCLPILLQIPIFFSLYKVIFVTIELRHAPFFGWIQDLSAPDPTSILNLFGLLPWDAPDPASFLAILSIGVFPILMGISMWMQQKLNPAPTDKTQAQIFAWMPWVFMFMLGRFASGLVVYWVANNTITFTQQYLIMRSQGVKPDVFGNIIKGLNRKKAAAAKK
;
A
#
# COMPACT_ATOMS: atom_id res chain seq x y z
N THR A 1 -16.02 30.58 -14.00
CA THR A 1 -15.64 31.80 -14.74
C THR A 1 -14.13 32.00 -14.61
N PRO A 2 -13.38 32.13 -15.70
CA PRO A 2 -11.94 32.36 -15.66
C PRO A 2 -11.59 33.67 -14.93
N VAL A 3 -10.47 33.69 -14.24
CA VAL A 3 -9.91 34.88 -13.57
C VAL A 3 -8.68 35.34 -14.33
N THR A 4 -8.61 36.63 -14.67
CA THR A 4 -7.48 37.20 -15.40
C THR A 4 -6.72 38.18 -14.50
N LEU A 5 -5.44 37.95 -14.30
CA LEU A 5 -4.50 38.87 -13.67
C LEU A 5 -3.71 39.58 -14.77
N VAL A 6 -3.65 40.90 -14.71
CA VAL A 6 -2.92 41.74 -15.70
C VAL A 6 -1.87 42.54 -14.98
N TRP A 7 -0.66 42.54 -15.50
CA TRP A 7 0.43 43.37 -15.01
C TRP A 7 1.15 44.04 -16.18
N ASP A 8 1.22 45.36 -16.14
CA ASP A 8 2.02 46.18 -17.04
C ASP A 8 3.31 46.58 -16.31
N ASN A 9 4.45 46.23 -16.90
CA ASN A 9 5.76 46.55 -16.30
C ASN A 9 6.16 48.02 -16.47
N GLY A 10 5.34 48.86 -17.08
CA GLY A 10 5.63 50.27 -17.41
C GLY A 10 6.76 50.48 -18.41
N LYS A 11 7.28 49.43 -19.02
CA LYS A 11 8.38 49.43 -20.00
C LYS A 11 7.97 48.76 -21.33
N GLY A 12 6.66 48.65 -21.57
CA GLY A 12 6.10 48.13 -22.81
C GLY A 12 5.93 46.63 -22.86
N LEU A 13 5.94 45.93 -21.74
CA LEU A 13 5.52 44.54 -21.67
C LEU A 13 4.27 44.39 -20.80
N ILE A 14 3.24 43.80 -21.36
CA ILE A 14 1.99 43.52 -20.67
C ILE A 14 1.88 42.00 -20.46
N PHE A 15 1.83 41.56 -19.22
CA PHE A 15 1.66 40.17 -18.81
C PHE A 15 0.20 39.92 -18.42
N ARG A 16 -0.36 38.80 -18.86
CA ARG A 16 -1.67 38.32 -18.43
C ARG A 16 -1.58 36.87 -18.07
N ASN A 17 -2.07 36.52 -16.88
CA ASN A 17 -2.29 35.15 -16.46
C ASN A 17 -3.79 34.90 -16.35
N ILE A 18 -4.29 33.95 -17.12
CA ILE A 18 -5.70 33.56 -17.14
C ILE A 18 -5.80 32.21 -16.46
N TYR A 19 -6.55 32.14 -15.37
CA TYR A 19 -6.78 30.94 -14.59
C TYR A 19 -8.19 30.44 -14.80
N SER A 20 -8.35 29.21 -15.19
CA SER A 20 -9.61 28.47 -15.21
C SER A 20 -9.46 27.17 -14.45
N VAL A 21 -10.55 26.64 -13.91
CA VAL A 21 -10.59 25.37 -13.19
C VAL A 21 -11.83 24.62 -13.64
N ASP A 22 -11.68 23.31 -13.84
CA ASP A 22 -12.81 22.41 -14.08
C ASP A 22 -13.47 21.95 -12.77
N GLU A 23 -14.43 21.05 -12.85
CA GLU A 23 -15.18 20.53 -11.70
C GLU A 23 -14.34 19.59 -10.80
N ASP A 24 -13.24 19.07 -11.34
CA ASP A 24 -12.39 18.05 -10.72
C ASP A 24 -10.97 18.53 -10.35
N PHE A 25 -10.82 19.87 -10.21
CA PHE A 25 -9.58 20.53 -9.73
C PHE A 25 -8.40 20.48 -10.68
N MET A 26 -8.63 20.34 -12.00
CA MET A 26 -7.62 20.65 -13.01
C MET A 26 -7.71 22.12 -13.36
N PHE A 27 -6.65 22.85 -13.05
CA PHE A 27 -6.50 24.25 -13.43
C PHE A 27 -5.81 24.34 -14.77
N THR A 28 -6.27 25.25 -15.61
CA THR A 28 -5.57 25.68 -16.82
C THR A 28 -5.03 27.08 -16.57
N VAL A 29 -3.73 27.24 -16.75
CA VAL A 29 -3.03 28.53 -16.61
C VAL A 29 -2.52 28.94 -17.96
N GLU A 30 -3.12 30.00 -18.52
CA GLU A 30 -2.68 30.59 -19.78
C GLU A 30 -1.89 31.86 -19.46
N GLN A 31 -0.58 31.82 -19.77
CA GLN A 31 0.36 32.93 -19.55
C GLN A 31 0.57 33.62 -20.89
N THR A 32 0.23 34.89 -21.00
CA THR A 32 0.47 35.69 -22.18
C THR A 32 1.40 36.86 -21.88
N VAL A 33 2.28 37.16 -22.80
CA VAL A 33 3.10 38.38 -22.79
C VAL A 33 2.98 39.11 -24.10
N THR A 34 2.61 40.38 -24.03
CA THR A 34 2.48 41.27 -25.21
C THR A 34 3.63 42.26 -25.18
N ASN A 35 4.38 42.34 -26.28
CA ASN A 35 5.46 43.30 -26.47
C ASN A 35 4.94 44.53 -27.20
N THR A 36 4.73 45.65 -26.52
CA THR A 36 4.31 46.90 -27.10
C THR A 36 5.50 47.85 -27.44
N THR A 37 6.73 47.36 -27.24
CA THR A 37 7.96 48.11 -27.61
C THR A 37 8.24 48.05 -29.10
N GLY A 38 9.14 48.95 -29.57
CA GLY A 38 9.66 48.91 -30.94
C GLY A 38 10.82 47.92 -31.16
N THR A 39 11.21 47.12 -30.14
CA THR A 39 12.35 46.20 -30.18
C THR A 39 11.93 44.79 -29.79
N GLU A 40 12.67 43.80 -30.27
CA GLU A 40 12.50 42.40 -29.89
C GLU A 40 12.84 42.19 -28.38
N THR A 41 12.03 41.39 -27.73
CA THR A 41 12.20 41.05 -26.31
C THR A 41 12.23 39.54 -26.10
N LYS A 42 12.91 39.09 -25.06
CA LYS A 42 12.98 37.68 -24.69
C LYS A 42 12.26 37.43 -23.36
N ALA A 43 11.50 36.36 -23.30
CA ALA A 43 10.85 35.89 -22.06
C ALA A 43 10.89 34.37 -22.00
N ALA A 44 10.88 33.83 -20.77
CA ALA A 44 10.75 32.40 -20.53
C ALA A 44 9.61 32.17 -19.53
N PRO A 45 8.52 31.50 -19.95
CA PRO A 45 7.48 31.11 -19.01
C PRO A 45 7.96 30.06 -18.03
N TYR A 46 7.45 30.10 -16.82
CA TYR A 46 7.72 29.10 -15.80
C TYR A 46 6.53 28.92 -14.87
N GLY A 47 6.46 27.75 -14.22
CA GLY A 47 5.52 27.45 -13.16
C GLY A 47 6.29 26.91 -11.95
N ILE A 48 5.80 27.23 -10.75
CA ILE A 48 6.42 26.82 -9.48
C ILE A 48 5.34 26.26 -8.57
N ILE A 49 5.67 25.14 -7.90
CA ILE A 49 4.96 24.67 -6.71
C ILE A 49 5.96 24.73 -5.56
N ALA A 50 5.61 25.48 -4.50
CA ALA A 50 6.45 25.62 -3.32
C ALA A 50 5.73 25.12 -2.07
N ARG A 51 6.38 24.25 -1.32
CA ARG A 51 5.92 23.74 -0.03
C ARG A 51 6.80 24.32 1.08
N HIS A 52 6.20 25.11 1.94
CA HIS A 52 6.87 25.80 3.04
C HIS A 52 6.88 24.95 4.31
N GLY A 53 8.01 24.92 5.00
CA GLY A 53 8.23 24.15 6.22
C GLY A 53 8.57 22.69 5.97
N ASP A 54 8.98 21.97 7.01
CA ASP A 54 9.15 20.52 6.95
C ASP A 54 7.77 19.86 6.89
N PRO A 55 7.54 18.98 5.88
CA PRO A 55 6.28 18.28 5.75
C PRO A 55 6.08 17.30 6.91
N ASP A 56 4.86 17.28 7.47
CA ASP A 56 4.45 16.21 8.39
C ASP A 56 4.09 14.96 7.57
N VAL A 57 5.09 14.12 7.35
CA VAL A 57 4.95 12.88 6.57
C VAL A 57 4.59 11.71 7.48
N ILE A 58 3.80 10.78 6.95
CA ILE A 58 3.48 9.54 7.67
C ILE A 58 4.76 8.71 7.91
N GLY A 59 5.79 8.89 7.06
CA GLY A 59 7.10 8.27 7.20
C GLY A 59 7.04 6.75 7.12
N PHE A 60 6.08 6.21 6.41
CA PHE A 60 5.90 4.77 6.30
C PHE A 60 6.61 4.25 5.05
N TYR A 61 7.56 3.36 5.23
CA TYR A 61 8.51 2.88 4.20
C TYR A 61 7.90 2.38 2.89
N ILE A 62 6.61 2.07 2.87
CA ILE A 62 5.90 1.64 1.66
C ILE A 62 5.09 2.75 1.00
N LEU A 63 5.11 3.96 1.55
CA LEU A 63 4.41 5.12 1.01
C LEU A 63 5.42 6.13 0.49
N HIS A 64 5.27 6.53 -0.77
CA HIS A 64 6.01 7.66 -1.30
C HIS A 64 5.30 8.97 -0.94
N GLU A 65 6.01 9.85 -0.24
CA GLU A 65 5.63 11.22 0.07
C GLU A 65 6.82 12.12 -0.29
N GLY A 66 6.63 13.02 -1.24
CA GLY A 66 7.73 13.82 -1.79
C GLY A 66 7.45 14.35 -3.18
N VAL A 67 8.52 14.50 -3.95
CA VAL A 67 8.45 14.88 -5.35
C VAL A 67 8.08 13.66 -6.19
N VAL A 68 7.15 13.85 -7.12
CA VAL A 68 6.80 12.88 -8.14
C VAL A 68 6.86 13.56 -9.51
N ALA A 69 7.53 12.93 -10.47
CA ALA A 69 7.71 13.48 -11.79
C ALA A 69 7.67 12.37 -12.87
N ALA A 70 7.23 12.71 -14.05
CA ALA A 70 7.41 11.90 -15.24
C ALA A 70 8.10 12.73 -16.32
N ALA A 71 9.09 12.15 -16.97
CA ALA A 71 9.86 12.77 -18.05
C ALA A 71 10.05 11.76 -19.18
N ASP A 72 9.46 12.01 -20.35
CA ASP A 72 9.56 11.19 -21.56
C ASP A 72 9.41 9.67 -21.30
N GLY A 73 8.35 9.32 -20.52
CA GLY A 73 8.03 7.93 -20.18
C GLY A 73 8.79 7.32 -19.00
N LYS A 74 9.61 8.11 -18.29
CA LYS A 74 10.32 7.67 -17.08
C LYS A 74 9.71 8.35 -15.85
N LEU A 75 9.20 7.56 -14.93
CA LEU A 75 8.74 8.02 -13.61
C LEU A 75 9.93 8.18 -12.66
N GLU A 76 9.92 9.25 -11.88
CA GLU A 76 10.89 9.53 -10.83
C GLU A 76 10.16 9.94 -9.55
N GLU A 77 10.58 9.35 -8.44
CA GLU A 77 10.03 9.58 -7.11
C GLU A 77 11.19 9.92 -6.17
N VAL A 78 11.14 11.10 -5.52
CA VAL A 78 12.18 11.56 -4.59
C VAL A 78 11.52 11.95 -3.26
N GLN A 79 11.84 11.24 -2.18
CA GLN A 79 11.30 11.54 -0.85
C GLN A 79 11.78 12.93 -0.37
N TYR A 80 11.01 13.59 0.52
CA TYR A 80 11.40 14.92 1.02
C TYR A 80 12.79 14.93 1.65
N ASP A 81 13.18 13.88 2.37
CA ASP A 81 14.52 13.81 2.96
C ASP A 81 15.61 13.63 1.90
N ASP A 82 15.35 12.82 0.85
CA ASP A 82 16.28 12.65 -0.26
C ASP A 82 16.46 13.93 -1.08
N VAL A 83 15.44 14.81 -1.15
CA VAL A 83 15.57 16.14 -1.79
C VAL A 83 16.58 17.02 -1.07
N LYS A 84 16.69 16.90 0.25
CA LYS A 84 17.68 17.65 1.06
C LYS A 84 19.11 17.22 0.80
N ASP A 85 19.30 15.98 0.32
CA ASP A 85 20.61 15.36 0.05
C ASP A 85 21.06 15.48 -1.42
N LEU A 86 20.30 16.20 -2.26
CA LEU A 86 20.68 16.45 -3.65
C LEU A 86 21.94 17.33 -3.75
N GLU A 87 22.53 17.41 -4.95
CA GLU A 87 23.71 18.22 -5.21
C GLU A 87 23.44 19.74 -5.04
N ALA A 88 24.51 20.51 -4.85
CA ALA A 88 24.43 21.96 -4.77
C ALA A 88 23.84 22.55 -6.06
N PHE A 89 22.78 23.33 -5.93
CA PHE A 89 22.01 23.86 -7.04
C PHE A 89 21.48 25.27 -6.73
N GLU A 90 21.85 26.25 -7.55
CA GLU A 90 21.45 27.68 -7.38
C GLU A 90 21.73 28.17 -5.94
N THR A 91 20.66 28.46 -5.16
CA THR A 91 20.73 28.96 -3.78
C THR A 91 20.50 27.88 -2.73
N GLY A 92 20.48 26.58 -3.12
CA GLY A 92 20.21 25.44 -2.26
C GLY A 92 20.80 24.14 -2.80
N VAL A 93 20.02 23.08 -2.73
CA VAL A 93 20.33 21.79 -3.34
C VAL A 93 19.19 21.40 -4.31
N GLY A 94 19.50 20.63 -5.34
CA GLY A 94 18.48 20.25 -6.32
C GLY A 94 19.00 19.47 -7.50
N SER A 95 18.10 19.21 -8.45
CA SER A 95 18.38 18.53 -9.72
C SER A 95 17.56 19.15 -10.85
N THR A 96 18.03 18.96 -12.08
CA THR A 96 17.31 19.38 -13.29
C THR A 96 17.25 18.23 -14.28
N VAL A 97 16.06 17.99 -14.82
CA VAL A 97 15.81 16.99 -15.86
C VAL A 97 15.25 17.69 -17.09
N ALA A 98 15.86 17.48 -18.25
CA ALA A 98 15.34 17.98 -19.53
C ALA A 98 14.24 17.05 -20.02
N VAL A 99 13.12 17.62 -20.50
CA VAL A 99 11.98 16.90 -21.06
C VAL A 99 11.81 17.32 -22.52
N GLU A 100 11.81 16.35 -23.42
CA GLU A 100 11.80 16.61 -24.87
C GLU A 100 10.37 16.65 -25.44
N SER A 101 9.44 15.87 -24.89
CA SER A 101 8.11 15.74 -25.48
C SER A 101 6.93 15.72 -24.49
N THR A 102 7.07 15.04 -23.35
CA THR A 102 5.96 14.83 -22.43
C THR A 102 6.46 14.65 -21.00
N GLY A 103 5.79 15.27 -20.07
CA GLY A 103 6.13 15.12 -18.65
C GLY A 103 5.31 16.03 -17.75
N TRP A 104 5.44 15.77 -16.46
CA TRP A 104 4.81 16.53 -15.38
C TRP A 104 5.61 16.37 -14.11
N ILE A 105 5.55 17.35 -13.21
CA ILE A 105 6.27 17.35 -11.94
C ILE A 105 5.46 18.02 -10.84
N GLY A 106 5.58 17.53 -9.62
CA GLY A 106 4.96 18.14 -8.46
C GLY A 106 5.23 17.41 -7.16
N PHE A 107 4.35 17.62 -6.18
CA PHE A 107 4.40 16.96 -4.88
C PHE A 107 3.23 16.02 -4.70
N THR A 108 3.50 14.90 -4.05
CA THR A 108 2.50 13.92 -3.65
C THR A 108 2.64 13.58 -2.17
N ASP A 109 1.49 13.49 -1.51
CA ASP A 109 1.33 12.90 -0.18
C ASP A 109 0.44 11.65 -0.30
N LYS A 110 0.02 11.07 0.81
CA LYS A 110 -0.79 9.83 0.80
C LYS A 110 -1.99 9.87 -0.16
N TYR A 111 -2.82 10.93 -0.07
CA TYR A 111 -4.07 11.05 -0.83
C TYR A 111 -4.13 12.25 -1.77
N TRP A 112 -3.22 13.22 -1.61
CA TRP A 112 -3.27 14.50 -2.30
C TRP A 112 -2.06 14.68 -3.18
N MET A 113 -2.24 15.41 -4.26
CA MET A 113 -1.17 15.70 -5.20
C MET A 113 -1.36 17.10 -5.77
N THR A 114 -0.24 17.76 -6.04
CA THR A 114 -0.20 19.01 -6.80
C THR A 114 0.89 18.91 -7.84
N THR A 115 0.53 19.01 -9.13
CA THR A 115 1.46 18.80 -10.24
C THR A 115 1.29 19.82 -11.35
N LEU A 116 2.41 20.29 -11.90
CA LEU A 116 2.48 21.10 -13.12
C LEU A 116 2.59 20.17 -14.32
N ILE A 117 1.78 20.40 -15.33
CA ILE A 117 1.63 19.56 -16.50
C ILE A 117 1.68 20.46 -17.75
N PRO A 118 2.87 20.65 -18.38
CA PRO A 118 2.98 21.31 -19.68
C PRO A 118 2.24 20.57 -20.78
N ALA A 119 1.87 21.27 -21.83
CA ALA A 119 1.19 20.65 -22.97
C ALA A 119 2.11 19.64 -23.68
N LYS A 120 1.52 18.57 -24.18
CA LYS A 120 2.26 17.51 -24.92
C LYS A 120 3.00 18.09 -26.13
N GLY A 121 4.21 17.62 -26.35
CA GLY A 121 5.09 18.07 -27.44
C GLY A 121 5.91 19.33 -27.13
N GLN A 122 5.78 19.89 -25.94
CA GLN A 122 6.59 21.03 -25.51
C GLN A 122 7.87 20.55 -24.83
N LYS A 123 9.00 21.17 -25.19
CA LYS A 123 10.26 21.00 -24.50
C LYS A 123 10.31 21.90 -23.26
N PHE A 124 10.76 21.37 -22.14
CA PHE A 124 10.93 22.12 -20.91
C PHE A 124 11.96 21.45 -19.98
N SER A 125 12.30 22.11 -18.88
CA SER A 125 13.10 21.52 -17.81
C SER A 125 12.26 21.38 -16.56
N GLN A 126 12.34 20.21 -15.94
CA GLN A 126 11.85 19.95 -14.59
C GLN A 126 12.96 20.25 -13.61
N VAL A 127 12.65 20.96 -12.53
CA VAL A 127 13.61 21.24 -11.46
C VAL A 127 12.99 20.82 -10.14
N THR A 128 13.76 20.04 -9.38
CA THR A 128 13.48 19.71 -7.98
C THR A 128 14.50 20.42 -7.13
N LYS A 129 14.11 21.20 -6.11
CA LYS A 129 15.05 21.85 -5.23
C LYS A 129 14.55 22.02 -3.79
N PHE A 130 15.51 22.13 -2.87
CA PHE A 130 15.29 22.51 -1.50
C PHE A 130 16.11 23.75 -1.16
N LEU A 131 15.45 24.72 -0.50
CA LEU A 131 16.04 25.98 -0.05
C LEU A 131 16.22 25.95 1.48
N PRO A 132 17.42 25.61 2.01
CA PRO A 132 17.62 25.42 3.45
C PRO A 132 17.34 26.67 4.27
N SER A 133 17.66 27.86 3.73
CA SER A 133 17.50 29.13 4.43
C SER A 133 16.06 29.48 4.80
N SER A 134 15.09 28.96 4.07
CA SER A 134 13.66 29.23 4.23
C SER A 134 12.84 27.95 4.46
N THR A 135 13.51 26.79 4.47
CA THR A 135 12.86 25.47 4.57
C THR A 135 11.74 25.34 3.53
N ILE A 136 12.09 25.52 2.26
CA ILE A 136 11.14 25.42 1.14
C ILE A 136 11.56 24.29 0.21
N PHE A 137 10.64 23.33 0.00
CA PHE A 137 10.71 22.38 -1.09
C PHE A 137 10.02 22.99 -2.30
N GLN A 138 10.65 22.92 -3.48
CA GLN A 138 10.11 23.55 -4.67
C GLN A 138 10.31 22.65 -5.89
N THR A 139 9.26 22.57 -6.72
CA THR A 139 9.32 21.98 -8.05
C THR A 139 9.00 23.04 -9.09
N ASP A 140 9.82 23.12 -10.15
CA ASP A 140 9.66 24.08 -11.24
C ASP A 140 9.45 23.36 -12.57
N VAL A 141 8.63 23.97 -13.41
CA VAL A 141 8.63 23.76 -14.86
C VAL A 141 9.18 25.01 -15.49
N ARG A 142 10.28 24.90 -16.23
CA ARG A 142 10.94 26.03 -16.91
C ARG A 142 10.89 25.83 -18.42
N MET A 143 10.20 26.71 -19.14
CA MET A 143 10.10 26.65 -20.59
C MET A 143 11.35 27.28 -21.24
N PRO A 144 11.67 26.92 -22.50
CA PRO A 144 12.69 27.60 -23.27
C PRO A 144 12.42 29.08 -23.43
N VAL A 145 13.50 29.85 -23.59
CA VAL A 145 13.41 31.28 -23.88
C VAL A 145 12.73 31.50 -25.23
N MET A 146 11.66 32.27 -25.24
CA MET A 146 10.91 32.68 -26.42
C MET A 146 11.29 34.11 -26.80
N THR A 147 11.41 34.34 -28.10
CA THR A 147 11.60 35.67 -28.69
C THR A 147 10.27 36.27 -29.07
N ILE A 148 9.99 37.50 -28.65
CA ILE A 148 8.73 38.23 -28.86
C ILE A 148 9.02 39.44 -29.72
N ALA A 149 8.57 39.42 -30.97
CA ALA A 149 8.73 40.52 -31.88
C ALA A 149 7.94 41.78 -31.42
N PRO A 150 8.33 42.98 -31.92
CA PRO A 150 7.56 44.19 -31.66
C PRO A 150 6.08 44.02 -32.03
N GLY A 151 5.16 44.43 -31.15
CA GLY A 151 3.72 44.30 -31.33
C GLY A 151 3.15 42.89 -31.23
N ALA A 152 3.98 41.88 -31.02
CA ALA A 152 3.53 40.47 -30.93
C ALA A 152 3.10 40.08 -29.49
N THR A 153 2.22 39.10 -29.44
CA THR A 153 1.82 38.42 -28.21
C THR A 153 2.24 36.95 -28.28
N GLN A 154 2.89 36.46 -27.26
CA GLN A 154 3.18 35.03 -27.07
C GLN A 154 2.31 34.47 -25.96
N THR A 155 1.86 33.27 -26.13
CA THR A 155 0.98 32.57 -25.20
C THR A 155 1.56 31.18 -24.88
N MET A 156 1.54 30.80 -23.61
CA MET A 156 1.89 29.50 -23.10
C MET A 156 0.78 28.98 -22.20
N THR A 157 0.38 27.74 -22.39
CA THR A 157 -0.61 27.08 -21.54
C THR A 157 0.03 25.94 -20.77
N THR A 158 -0.21 25.90 -19.45
CA THR A 158 0.22 24.84 -18.57
C THR A 158 -0.99 24.41 -17.73
N SER A 159 -1.18 23.12 -17.55
CA SER A 159 -2.17 22.60 -16.60
C SER A 159 -1.54 22.44 -15.24
N LEU A 160 -2.35 22.63 -14.19
CA LEU A 160 -2.00 22.40 -12.80
C LEU A 160 -3.09 21.53 -12.18
N PHE A 161 -2.75 20.32 -11.79
CA PHE A 161 -3.65 19.51 -10.98
C PHE A 161 -3.38 19.79 -9.49
N ALA A 162 -4.42 20.04 -8.70
CA ALA A 162 -4.32 20.23 -7.25
C ALA A 162 -5.52 19.58 -6.58
N GLY A 163 -5.43 18.28 -6.29
CA GLY A 163 -6.59 17.53 -5.81
C GLY A 163 -6.27 16.17 -5.21
N ALA A 164 -7.32 15.43 -4.91
CA ALA A 164 -7.24 14.06 -4.43
C ALA A 164 -6.90 13.08 -5.56
N LYS A 165 -6.03 12.12 -5.28
CA LYS A 165 -5.62 11.07 -6.23
C LYS A 165 -6.70 9.99 -6.38
N ARG A 166 -7.88 10.38 -6.85
CA ARG A 166 -8.94 9.44 -7.21
C ARG A 166 -8.59 8.74 -8.52
N TRP A 167 -8.59 7.42 -8.50
CA TRP A 167 -8.14 6.63 -9.64
C TRP A 167 -8.94 6.92 -10.93
N GLU A 168 -10.27 6.98 -10.84
CA GLU A 168 -11.12 7.31 -12.00
C GLU A 168 -10.79 8.67 -12.59
N LEU A 169 -10.58 9.66 -11.72
CA LEU A 169 -10.26 11.02 -12.11
C LEU A 169 -8.89 11.12 -12.81
N ILE A 170 -7.86 10.54 -12.16
CA ILE A 170 -6.49 10.53 -12.71
C ILE A 170 -6.44 9.77 -14.04
N THR A 171 -7.15 8.63 -14.15
CA THR A 171 -7.26 7.87 -15.40
C THR A 171 -7.98 8.68 -16.48
N GLY A 172 -9.08 9.33 -16.12
CA GLY A 172 -9.82 10.21 -17.04
C GLY A 172 -8.95 11.34 -17.61
N TYR A 173 -8.17 12.01 -16.78
CA TYR A 173 -7.22 13.04 -17.23
C TYR A 173 -6.07 12.47 -18.07
N GLN A 174 -5.55 11.30 -17.70
CA GLN A 174 -4.53 10.62 -18.51
C GLN A 174 -5.02 10.38 -19.94
N GLU A 175 -6.26 9.92 -20.10
CA GLU A 175 -6.85 9.61 -21.40
C GLU A 175 -7.26 10.87 -22.18
N THR A 176 -7.98 11.79 -21.53
CA THR A 176 -8.55 12.98 -22.21
C THR A 176 -7.52 14.03 -22.55
N LEU A 177 -6.57 14.27 -21.65
CA LEU A 177 -5.48 15.26 -21.83
C LEU A 177 -4.19 14.62 -22.36
N GLN A 178 -4.17 13.29 -22.57
CA GLN A 178 -3.01 12.52 -23.03
C GLN A 178 -1.75 12.74 -22.14
N ILE A 179 -1.95 12.79 -20.81
CA ILE A 179 -0.86 12.94 -19.84
C ILE A 179 -0.24 11.56 -19.59
N GLU A 180 0.95 11.33 -20.11
CA GLU A 180 1.60 10.03 -20.01
C GLU A 180 1.93 9.69 -18.56
N GLN A 181 1.68 8.43 -18.14
CA GLN A 181 1.96 7.89 -16.80
C GLN A 181 1.30 8.66 -15.64
N PHE A 182 0.20 9.42 -15.88
CA PHE A 182 -0.43 10.17 -14.81
C PHE A 182 -1.06 9.27 -13.72
N VAL A 183 -1.54 8.09 -14.10
CA VAL A 183 -2.02 7.06 -13.15
C VAL A 183 -0.89 6.55 -12.25
N ASP A 184 0.36 6.66 -12.68
CA ASP A 184 1.52 6.26 -11.89
C ASP A 184 1.92 7.31 -10.82
N SER A 185 1.24 8.45 -10.76
CA SER A 185 1.29 9.36 -9.61
C SER A 185 0.66 8.75 -8.34
N ILE A 186 -0.17 7.71 -8.50
CA ILE A 186 -0.62 6.84 -7.41
C ILE A 186 0.50 5.82 -7.19
N ASP A 187 1.03 5.77 -5.99
CA ASP A 187 2.14 4.88 -5.65
C ASP A 187 1.69 3.41 -5.58
N TRP A 188 1.83 2.68 -6.69
CA TRP A 188 1.47 1.27 -6.82
C TRP A 188 2.47 0.30 -6.19
N GLY A 189 3.67 0.77 -5.82
CA GLY A 189 4.74 0.00 -5.20
C GLY A 189 5.45 -1.00 -6.12
N MET A 190 6.35 -1.78 -5.52
CA MET A 190 7.21 -2.73 -6.23
C MET A 190 6.42 -3.78 -7.06
N PHE A 191 5.27 -4.20 -6.58
CA PHE A 191 4.43 -5.20 -7.26
C PHE A 191 3.32 -4.53 -8.11
N PHE A 192 3.60 -3.38 -8.73
CA PHE A 192 2.63 -2.61 -9.51
C PHE A 192 1.87 -3.45 -10.55
N PHE A 193 2.53 -4.45 -11.15
CA PHE A 193 1.94 -5.38 -12.11
C PHE A 193 0.84 -6.28 -11.52
N LEU A 194 0.81 -6.47 -10.19
CA LEU A 194 -0.27 -7.11 -9.43
C LEU A 194 -1.19 -6.07 -8.78
N THR A 195 -0.63 -5.00 -8.25
CA THR A 195 -1.37 -4.00 -7.48
C THR A 195 -2.43 -3.30 -8.34
N LYS A 196 -2.06 -2.88 -9.57
CA LYS A 196 -3.01 -2.24 -10.49
C LYS A 196 -4.19 -3.16 -10.87
N PRO A 197 -4.00 -4.40 -11.36
CA PRO A 197 -5.11 -5.31 -11.63
C PRO A 197 -5.96 -5.65 -10.39
N ILE A 198 -5.33 -5.86 -9.24
CA ILE A 198 -6.02 -6.12 -7.98
C ILE A 198 -6.92 -4.94 -7.62
N PHE A 199 -6.42 -3.71 -7.74
CA PHE A 199 -7.20 -2.51 -7.49
C PHE A 199 -8.38 -2.39 -8.46
N GLN A 200 -8.16 -2.58 -9.76
CA GLN A 200 -9.23 -2.53 -10.76
C GLN A 200 -10.36 -3.53 -10.48
N VAL A 201 -10.00 -4.77 -10.11
CA VAL A 201 -10.99 -5.79 -9.72
C VAL A 201 -11.70 -5.39 -8.42
N LEU A 202 -10.97 -4.86 -7.43
CA LEU A 202 -11.57 -4.39 -6.18
C LEU A 202 -12.56 -3.24 -6.43
N HIS A 203 -12.17 -2.28 -7.25
CA HIS A 203 -13.00 -1.15 -7.65
C HIS A 203 -14.28 -1.61 -8.38
N PHE A 204 -14.13 -2.52 -9.34
CA PHE A 204 -15.27 -3.12 -10.03
C PHE A 204 -16.22 -3.85 -9.07
N MET A 205 -15.66 -4.65 -8.13
CA MET A 205 -16.47 -5.33 -7.11
C MET A 205 -17.17 -4.36 -6.17
N ASN A 206 -16.50 -3.27 -5.80
CA ASN A 206 -17.12 -2.25 -4.96
C ASN A 206 -18.29 -1.56 -5.66
N ASN A 207 -18.16 -1.26 -6.94
CA ASN A 207 -19.23 -0.66 -7.74
C ASN A 207 -20.42 -1.62 -7.91
N LEU A 208 -20.17 -2.94 -7.96
CA LEU A 208 -21.21 -3.96 -8.05
C LEU A 208 -21.93 -4.21 -6.71
N ILE A 209 -21.18 -4.26 -5.61
CA ILE A 209 -21.68 -4.67 -4.27
C ILE A 209 -22.15 -3.45 -3.48
N GLY A 210 -21.57 -2.26 -3.71
CA GLY A 210 -21.87 -1.04 -2.98
C GLY A 210 -21.29 -0.99 -1.56
N ASN A 211 -20.33 -1.89 -1.23
CA ASN A 211 -19.68 -1.92 0.08
C ASN A 211 -18.25 -2.43 -0.05
N MET A 212 -17.28 -1.60 0.29
CA MET A 212 -15.85 -1.88 0.10
C MET A 212 -15.35 -3.07 0.95
N GLY A 213 -15.87 -3.26 2.15
CA GLY A 213 -15.49 -4.40 3.00
C GLY A 213 -15.91 -5.74 2.39
N TRP A 214 -17.13 -5.82 1.87
CA TRP A 214 -17.58 -7.01 1.13
C TRP A 214 -16.85 -7.18 -0.21
N ALA A 215 -16.46 -6.10 -0.87
CA ALA A 215 -15.62 -6.16 -2.07
C ALA A 215 -14.24 -6.77 -1.77
N ILE A 216 -13.61 -6.39 -0.65
CA ILE A 216 -12.33 -6.99 -0.18
C ILE A 216 -12.48 -8.49 0.07
N ILE A 217 -13.56 -8.92 0.72
CA ILE A 217 -13.83 -10.35 0.98
C ILE A 217 -14.06 -11.09 -0.34
N SER A 218 -14.85 -10.54 -1.25
CA SER A 218 -15.15 -11.14 -2.56
C SER A 218 -13.89 -11.25 -3.42
N LEU A 219 -13.05 -10.23 -3.44
CA LEU A 219 -11.73 -10.26 -4.09
C LEU A 219 -10.85 -11.37 -3.49
N THR A 220 -10.86 -11.51 -2.15
CA THR A 220 -10.10 -12.57 -1.47
C THR A 220 -10.57 -13.95 -1.92
N ILE A 221 -11.88 -14.16 -2.00
CA ILE A 221 -12.48 -15.43 -2.51
C ILE A 221 -12.05 -15.68 -3.96
N LEU A 222 -12.10 -14.67 -4.82
CA LEU A 222 -11.68 -14.78 -6.22
C LEU A 222 -10.22 -15.19 -6.35
N ILE A 223 -9.32 -14.51 -5.65
CA ILE A 223 -7.89 -14.84 -5.64
C ILE A 223 -7.67 -16.28 -5.14
N LYS A 224 -8.36 -16.68 -4.05
CA LYS A 224 -8.27 -18.06 -3.52
C LYS A 224 -8.83 -19.10 -4.48
N ALA A 225 -9.85 -18.79 -5.26
CA ALA A 225 -10.39 -19.66 -6.29
C ALA A 225 -9.40 -19.83 -7.45
N LEU A 226 -8.78 -18.76 -7.92
CA LEU A 226 -7.75 -18.81 -8.98
C LEU A 226 -6.53 -19.63 -8.54
N LEU A 227 -6.12 -19.50 -7.28
CA LEU A 227 -4.96 -20.21 -6.73
C LEU A 227 -5.29 -21.62 -6.21
N PHE A 228 -6.57 -22.02 -6.23
CA PHE A 228 -7.03 -23.28 -5.66
C PHE A 228 -6.29 -24.52 -6.19
N PRO A 229 -6.01 -24.69 -7.52
CA PRO A 229 -5.31 -25.86 -8.00
C PRO A 229 -3.90 -26.03 -7.38
N LEU A 230 -3.21 -24.92 -7.16
CA LEU A 230 -1.88 -24.92 -6.54
C LEU A 230 -1.98 -25.17 -5.02
N ALA A 231 -2.92 -24.51 -4.36
CA ALA A 231 -3.21 -24.70 -2.95
C ALA A 231 -3.62 -26.15 -2.64
N TYR A 232 -4.43 -26.79 -3.49
CA TYR A 232 -4.84 -28.17 -3.35
C TYR A 232 -3.64 -29.12 -3.31
N LYS A 233 -2.71 -29.03 -4.29
CA LYS A 233 -1.49 -29.84 -4.32
C LYS A 233 -0.65 -29.67 -3.07
N SER A 234 -0.52 -28.44 -2.57
CA SER A 234 0.21 -28.11 -1.35
C SER A 234 -0.45 -28.73 -0.11
N TYR A 235 -1.76 -28.56 0.06
CA TYR A 235 -2.48 -29.09 1.22
C TYR A 235 -2.55 -30.61 1.24
N VAL A 236 -2.61 -31.29 0.08
CA VAL A 236 -2.46 -32.73 -0.01
C VAL A 236 -1.06 -33.17 0.46
N SER A 237 -0.01 -32.46 0.06
CA SER A 237 1.36 -32.74 0.56
C SER A 237 1.47 -32.52 2.06
N MET A 238 0.86 -31.45 2.59
CA MET A 238 0.82 -31.19 4.04
C MET A 238 0.03 -32.25 4.82
N ALA A 239 -1.06 -32.77 4.25
CA ALA A 239 -1.81 -33.88 4.84
C ALA A 239 -0.93 -35.13 4.99
N ARG A 240 -0.21 -35.52 3.93
CA ARG A 240 0.75 -36.63 3.96
C ARG A 240 1.89 -36.39 4.94
N MET A 241 2.40 -35.15 5.03
CA MET A 241 3.41 -34.77 6.02
C MET A 241 2.91 -35.01 7.45
N LYS A 242 1.65 -34.69 7.71
CA LYS A 242 1.03 -34.89 9.03
C LYS A 242 0.84 -36.37 9.38
N GLU A 243 0.60 -37.23 8.38
CA GLU A 243 0.53 -38.69 8.58
C GLU A 243 1.86 -39.30 9.02
N ILE A 244 2.98 -38.82 8.48
CA ILE A 244 4.31 -39.33 8.83
C ILE A 244 4.91 -38.69 10.09
N GLN A 245 4.22 -37.72 10.69
CA GLN A 245 4.71 -37.02 11.90
C GLN A 245 5.05 -37.96 13.06
N PRO A 246 4.29 -39.05 13.37
CA PRO A 246 4.66 -40.00 14.40
C PRO A 246 5.97 -40.75 14.11
N GLU A 247 6.27 -41.03 12.83
CA GLU A 247 7.53 -41.66 12.41
C GLU A 247 8.70 -40.67 12.58
N MET A 248 8.46 -39.40 12.24
CA MET A 248 9.46 -38.33 12.47
C MET A 248 9.81 -38.16 13.96
N GLU A 249 8.82 -38.21 14.85
CA GLU A 249 9.04 -38.14 16.31
C GLU A 249 9.88 -39.32 16.82
N LYS A 250 9.60 -40.56 16.36
CA LYS A 250 10.39 -41.74 16.69
C LYS A 250 11.85 -41.63 16.22
N ILE A 251 12.08 -41.12 15.01
CA ILE A 251 13.44 -40.89 14.49
C ILE A 251 14.16 -39.88 15.38
N LYS A 252 13.50 -38.80 15.78
CA LYS A 252 14.07 -37.78 16.66
C LYS A 252 14.42 -38.33 18.03
N GLU A 253 13.54 -39.11 18.63
CA GLU A 253 13.79 -39.77 19.91
C GLU A 253 14.98 -40.75 19.85
N LYS A 254 15.08 -41.48 18.71
CA LYS A 254 16.14 -42.47 18.51
C LYS A 254 17.53 -41.88 18.29
N ILE A 255 17.60 -40.72 17.60
CA ILE A 255 18.88 -40.10 17.22
C ILE A 255 19.34 -39.08 18.25
N GLY A 256 18.43 -38.46 19.01
CA GLY A 256 18.77 -37.45 20.02
C GLY A 256 19.30 -36.15 19.38
N ASP A 257 20.44 -35.66 19.92
CA ASP A 257 20.97 -34.32 19.58
C ASP A 257 21.89 -34.30 18.34
N ASP A 258 22.14 -35.43 17.67
CA ASP A 258 22.94 -35.50 16.44
C ASP A 258 22.16 -34.90 15.27
N ARG A 259 22.32 -33.57 15.05
CA ARG A 259 21.62 -32.81 14.03
C ARG A 259 21.88 -33.31 12.60
N GLN A 260 23.11 -33.72 12.32
CA GLN A 260 23.50 -34.15 10.98
C GLN A 260 22.83 -35.48 10.62
N LYS A 261 22.88 -36.45 11.53
CA LYS A 261 22.24 -37.77 11.35
C LYS A 261 20.71 -37.65 11.35
N LEU A 262 20.16 -36.78 12.18
CA LEU A 262 18.71 -36.48 12.18
C LEU A 262 18.26 -35.95 10.84
N GLN A 263 18.98 -34.99 10.25
CA GLN A 263 18.65 -34.41 8.94
C GLN A 263 18.72 -35.46 7.83
N GLN A 264 19.72 -36.34 7.86
CA GLN A 264 19.86 -37.42 6.87
C GLN A 264 18.70 -38.42 6.94
N GLU A 265 18.33 -38.89 8.12
CA GLU A 265 17.22 -39.83 8.28
C GLU A 265 15.85 -39.19 7.99
N MET A 266 15.66 -37.91 8.32
CA MET A 266 14.46 -37.18 7.94
C MET A 266 14.34 -37.05 6.41
N MET A 267 15.42 -36.70 5.71
CA MET A 267 15.44 -36.65 4.23
C MET A 267 15.20 -38.02 3.60
N ARG A 268 15.71 -39.10 4.21
CA ARG A 268 15.44 -40.48 3.80
C ARG A 268 13.96 -40.81 3.94
N LEU A 269 13.35 -40.50 5.08
CA LEU A 269 11.91 -40.72 5.31
C LEU A 269 11.06 -39.95 4.30
N TYR A 270 11.38 -38.69 4.00
CA TYR A 270 10.65 -37.91 3.00
C TYR A 270 10.74 -38.52 1.59
N LYS A 271 11.91 -39.02 1.19
CA LYS A 271 12.09 -39.72 -0.09
C LYS A 271 11.31 -41.02 -0.13
N GLU A 272 11.37 -41.83 0.93
CA GLU A 272 10.66 -43.12 1.05
C GLU A 272 9.14 -42.95 0.96
N LYS A 273 8.61 -41.94 1.70
CA LYS A 273 7.16 -41.66 1.70
C LYS A 273 6.72 -40.75 0.55
N LYS A 274 7.62 -40.35 -0.36
CA LYS A 274 7.35 -39.45 -1.50
C LYS A 274 6.66 -38.16 -1.09
N VAL A 275 7.09 -37.56 0.02
CA VAL A 275 6.57 -36.31 0.56
C VAL A 275 7.59 -35.20 0.34
N ASN A 276 7.14 -34.05 -0.16
CA ASN A 276 7.98 -32.88 -0.34
C ASN A 276 7.74 -31.88 0.79
N PRO A 277 8.71 -31.68 1.70
CA PRO A 277 8.56 -30.72 2.80
C PRO A 277 8.42 -29.26 2.31
N ALA A 278 9.01 -28.90 1.17
CA ALA A 278 8.91 -27.57 0.60
C ALA A 278 7.51 -27.26 0.04
N ALA A 279 6.67 -28.25 -0.23
CA ALA A 279 5.31 -28.01 -0.72
C ALA A 279 4.45 -27.24 0.28
N GLY A 280 4.73 -27.37 1.59
CA GLY A 280 4.00 -26.65 2.64
C GLY A 280 4.26 -25.15 2.68
N CYS A 281 5.42 -24.67 2.23
CA CYS A 281 5.75 -23.24 2.22
C CYS A 281 5.31 -22.52 0.93
N LEU A 282 4.99 -23.26 -0.14
CA LEU A 282 4.66 -22.69 -1.44
C LEU A 282 3.46 -21.72 -1.41
N PRO A 283 2.34 -22.00 -0.70
CA PRO A 283 1.25 -21.03 -0.56
C PRO A 283 1.67 -19.75 0.14
N ILE A 284 2.58 -19.83 1.10
CA ILE A 284 3.07 -18.65 1.84
C ILE A 284 3.90 -17.77 0.91
N LEU A 285 4.82 -18.36 0.14
CA LEU A 285 5.65 -17.62 -0.82
C LEU A 285 4.82 -16.88 -1.88
N LEU A 286 3.76 -17.52 -2.36
CA LEU A 286 2.85 -16.90 -3.33
C LEU A 286 1.96 -15.82 -2.67
N GLN A 287 1.65 -15.98 -1.39
CA GLN A 287 0.82 -15.04 -0.64
C GLN A 287 1.54 -13.71 -0.39
N ILE A 288 2.89 -13.70 -0.30
CA ILE A 288 3.67 -12.49 0.01
C ILE A 288 3.45 -11.38 -1.01
N PRO A 289 3.62 -11.56 -2.33
CA PRO A 289 3.35 -10.52 -3.31
C PRO A 289 1.89 -10.04 -3.31
N ILE A 290 0.94 -10.96 -3.14
CA ILE A 290 -0.49 -10.64 -3.07
C ILE A 290 -0.79 -9.80 -1.82
N PHE A 291 -0.20 -10.17 -0.70
CA PHE A 291 -0.35 -9.43 0.55
C PHE A 291 0.18 -8.00 0.41
N PHE A 292 1.41 -7.81 -0.10
CA PHE A 292 1.98 -6.48 -0.29
C PHE A 292 1.17 -5.66 -1.30
N SER A 293 0.66 -6.27 -2.37
CA SER A 293 -0.20 -5.59 -3.33
C SER A 293 -1.52 -5.13 -2.71
N LEU A 294 -2.21 -6.00 -1.98
CA LEU A 294 -3.45 -5.63 -1.27
C LEU A 294 -3.22 -4.60 -0.16
N TYR A 295 -2.12 -4.78 0.59
CA TYR A 295 -1.72 -3.80 1.59
C TYR A 295 -1.54 -2.42 0.95
N LYS A 296 -0.82 -2.36 -0.18
CA LYS A 296 -0.60 -1.13 -0.93
C LYS A 296 -1.94 -0.51 -1.38
N VAL A 297 -2.82 -1.29 -2.01
CA VAL A 297 -4.16 -0.85 -2.42
C VAL A 297 -4.93 -0.25 -1.23
N ILE A 298 -5.04 -0.99 -0.13
CA ILE A 298 -5.83 -0.55 1.03
C ILE A 298 -5.24 0.69 1.71
N PHE A 299 -3.92 0.86 1.64
CA PHE A 299 -3.24 1.95 2.32
C PHE A 299 -3.18 3.25 1.52
N VAL A 300 -2.97 3.17 0.19
CA VAL A 300 -2.73 4.37 -0.65
C VAL A 300 -3.96 4.90 -1.36
N THR A 301 -5.02 4.09 -1.53
CA THR A 301 -6.19 4.52 -2.29
C THR A 301 -7.15 5.32 -1.43
N ILE A 302 -7.60 6.47 -1.97
CA ILE A 302 -8.53 7.36 -1.27
C ILE A 302 -9.93 6.75 -1.16
N GLU A 303 -10.26 5.81 -2.02
CA GLU A 303 -11.56 5.14 -2.09
C GLU A 303 -11.91 4.34 -0.81
N LEU A 304 -10.89 3.98 -0.02
CA LEU A 304 -11.10 3.31 1.27
C LEU A 304 -11.28 4.30 2.43
N ARG A 305 -10.91 5.57 2.24
CA ARG A 305 -11.06 6.59 3.28
C ARG A 305 -12.54 6.86 3.54
N HIS A 306 -12.95 6.74 4.82
CA HIS A 306 -14.34 6.86 5.26
C HIS A 306 -15.31 5.88 4.56
N ALA A 307 -14.77 4.78 3.97
CA ALA A 307 -15.61 3.71 3.44
C ALA A 307 -16.07 2.80 4.59
N PRO A 308 -17.39 2.70 4.85
CA PRO A 308 -17.90 1.85 5.92
C PRO A 308 -17.90 0.38 5.51
N PHE A 309 -17.80 -0.51 6.50
CA PHE A 309 -18.02 -1.93 6.31
C PHE A 309 -19.39 -2.34 6.89
N PHE A 310 -19.40 -2.82 8.13
CA PHE A 310 -20.63 -3.06 8.90
C PHE A 310 -20.37 -2.86 10.41
N GLY A 311 -21.44 -2.70 11.17
CA GLY A 311 -21.37 -2.50 12.62
C GLY A 311 -20.63 -1.22 12.98
N TRP A 312 -19.56 -1.35 13.75
CA TRP A 312 -18.77 -0.21 14.24
C TRP A 312 -17.65 0.25 13.30
N ILE A 313 -17.33 -0.50 12.23
CA ILE A 313 -16.31 -0.10 11.26
C ILE A 313 -16.93 0.90 10.29
N GLN A 314 -16.65 2.18 10.51
CA GLN A 314 -17.11 3.31 9.68
C GLN A 314 -16.04 3.80 8.71
N ASP A 315 -14.77 3.37 8.88
CA ASP A 315 -13.64 3.74 8.04
C ASP A 315 -12.70 2.55 7.90
N LEU A 316 -12.65 1.97 6.71
CA LEU A 316 -11.77 0.85 6.39
C LEU A 316 -10.29 1.26 6.26
N SER A 317 -10.00 2.57 6.12
CA SER A 317 -8.63 3.09 6.07
C SER A 317 -8.03 3.37 7.46
N ALA A 318 -8.87 3.38 8.50
CA ALA A 318 -8.47 3.60 9.89
C ALA A 318 -8.41 2.28 10.68
N PRO A 319 -7.67 2.23 11.80
CA PRO A 319 -7.71 1.10 12.73
C PRO A 319 -9.10 0.83 13.31
N ASP A 320 -9.32 -0.39 13.80
CA ASP A 320 -10.55 -0.76 14.51
C ASP A 320 -10.73 0.15 15.76
N PRO A 321 -11.83 0.92 15.86
CA PRO A 321 -12.05 1.85 16.96
C PRO A 321 -12.42 1.17 18.29
N THR A 322 -12.73 -0.13 18.27
CA THR A 322 -13.07 -0.86 19.50
C THR A 322 -11.82 -1.18 20.33
N SER A 323 -12.00 -1.36 21.64
CA SER A 323 -10.90 -1.65 22.57
C SER A 323 -11.34 -2.69 23.61
N ILE A 324 -10.47 -3.66 23.85
CA ILE A 324 -10.67 -4.62 24.95
C ILE A 324 -10.64 -3.94 26.32
N LEU A 325 -9.93 -2.79 26.45
CA LEU A 325 -9.77 -2.09 27.72
C LEU A 325 -11.04 -1.41 28.21
N ASN A 326 -12.00 -1.14 27.31
CA ASN A 326 -13.35 -0.67 27.68
C ASN A 326 -14.43 -1.71 27.37
N LEU A 327 -14.04 -2.99 27.27
CA LEU A 327 -14.91 -4.11 26.88
C LEU A 327 -15.70 -3.80 25.60
N PHE A 328 -14.99 -3.26 24.61
CA PHE A 328 -15.54 -2.91 23.28
C PHE A 328 -16.69 -1.89 23.34
N GLY A 329 -16.61 -0.94 24.27
CA GLY A 329 -17.61 0.11 24.45
C GLY A 329 -18.73 -0.21 25.45
N LEU A 330 -18.65 -1.34 26.17
CA LEU A 330 -19.61 -1.68 27.24
C LEU A 330 -19.33 -0.92 28.55
N LEU A 331 -18.10 -0.42 28.74
CA LEU A 331 -17.72 0.35 29.92
C LEU A 331 -17.79 1.86 29.63
N PRO A 332 -18.07 2.70 30.65
CA PRO A 332 -18.37 4.12 30.47
C PRO A 332 -17.16 5.02 30.21
N TRP A 333 -15.97 4.47 29.96
CA TRP A 333 -14.77 5.23 29.61
C TRP A 333 -14.33 4.98 28.17
N ASP A 334 -13.67 5.95 27.59
CA ASP A 334 -13.18 5.88 26.23
C ASP A 334 -11.97 4.94 26.10
N ALA A 335 -11.70 4.50 24.85
CA ALA A 335 -10.45 3.83 24.52
C ALA A 335 -9.25 4.74 24.81
N PRO A 336 -8.11 4.21 25.23
CA PRO A 336 -6.89 5.02 25.47
C PRO A 336 -6.50 5.82 24.24
N ASP A 337 -6.00 7.05 24.47
CA ASP A 337 -5.44 7.88 23.43
C ASP A 337 -4.40 7.11 22.59
N PRO A 338 -4.47 7.15 21.26
CA PRO A 338 -3.50 6.49 20.36
C PRO A 338 -2.03 6.81 20.65
N ALA A 339 -1.74 8.01 21.19
CA ALA A 339 -0.40 8.42 21.60
C ALA A 339 0.03 7.85 22.96
N SER A 340 -0.89 7.26 23.72
CA SER A 340 -0.62 6.68 25.05
C SER A 340 0.08 5.33 24.93
N PHE A 341 0.97 5.01 25.89
CA PHE A 341 1.55 3.68 26.02
C PHE A 341 0.48 2.58 26.18
N LEU A 342 -0.63 2.89 26.83
CA LEU A 342 -1.77 1.95 26.99
C LEU A 342 -2.44 1.60 25.66
N ALA A 343 -2.30 2.43 24.63
CA ALA A 343 -2.82 2.12 23.31
C ALA A 343 -2.23 0.84 22.69
N ILE A 344 -1.03 0.40 23.13
CA ILE A 344 -0.44 -0.88 22.72
C ILE A 344 -1.31 -2.06 23.15
N LEU A 345 -1.97 -1.95 24.28
CA LEU A 345 -2.86 -2.98 24.83
C LEU A 345 -4.33 -2.80 24.39
N SER A 346 -4.63 -1.68 23.72
CA SER A 346 -5.96 -1.37 23.20
C SER A 346 -6.20 -2.10 21.89
N ILE A 347 -6.68 -3.34 21.97
CA ILE A 347 -6.91 -4.20 20.81
C ILE A 347 -8.40 -4.28 20.53
N GLY A 348 -8.76 -4.08 19.26
CA GLY A 348 -10.14 -4.17 18.77
C GLY A 348 -10.62 -5.60 18.52
N VAL A 349 -11.88 -5.74 18.18
CA VAL A 349 -12.53 -7.04 17.91
C VAL A 349 -11.93 -7.71 16.68
N PHE A 350 -11.76 -6.98 15.56
CA PHE A 350 -11.21 -7.56 14.32
C PHE A 350 -9.77 -8.03 14.46
N PRO A 351 -8.84 -7.31 15.12
CA PRO A 351 -7.52 -7.84 15.44
C PRO A 351 -7.55 -9.13 16.27
N ILE A 352 -8.48 -9.23 17.24
CA ILE A 352 -8.66 -10.47 18.03
C ILE A 352 -9.12 -11.62 17.14
N LEU A 353 -10.11 -11.38 16.28
CA LEU A 353 -10.58 -12.37 15.30
C LEU A 353 -9.45 -12.80 14.35
N MET A 354 -8.59 -11.87 13.94
CA MET A 354 -7.41 -12.16 13.14
C MET A 354 -6.46 -13.10 13.89
N GLY A 355 -6.11 -12.81 15.14
CA GLY A 355 -5.24 -13.66 15.97
C GLY A 355 -5.81 -15.07 16.12
N ILE A 356 -7.12 -15.17 16.40
CA ILE A 356 -7.83 -16.46 16.52
C ILE A 356 -7.80 -17.22 15.18
N SER A 357 -8.10 -16.56 14.06
CA SER A 357 -8.10 -17.18 12.72
C SER A 357 -6.71 -17.70 12.34
N MET A 358 -5.66 -16.93 12.63
CA MET A 358 -4.26 -17.34 12.44
C MET A 358 -3.89 -18.55 13.31
N TRP A 359 -4.30 -18.53 14.57
CA TRP A 359 -4.09 -19.65 15.47
C TRP A 359 -4.79 -20.92 14.99
N MET A 360 -6.04 -20.83 14.56
CA MET A 360 -6.78 -21.96 13.98
C MET A 360 -6.08 -22.54 12.75
N GLN A 361 -5.67 -21.68 11.81
CA GLN A 361 -4.96 -22.07 10.61
C GLN A 361 -3.64 -22.77 10.93
N GLN A 362 -2.90 -22.26 11.91
CA GLN A 362 -1.62 -22.84 12.31
C GLN A 362 -1.77 -24.27 12.88
N LYS A 363 -2.90 -24.58 13.55
CA LYS A 363 -3.18 -25.94 14.06
C LYS A 363 -3.34 -26.98 12.97
N LEU A 364 -3.63 -26.57 11.75
CA LEU A 364 -3.70 -27.48 10.60
C LEU A 364 -2.32 -27.81 10.02
N ASN A 365 -1.31 -26.98 10.25
CA ASN A 365 0.04 -27.19 9.76
C ASN A 365 0.75 -28.32 10.52
N PRO A 366 1.68 -29.05 9.88
CA PRO A 366 2.56 -29.98 10.58
C PRO A 366 3.35 -29.28 11.67
N ALA A 367 3.53 -29.93 12.81
CA ALA A 367 4.33 -29.36 13.89
C ALA A 367 5.81 -29.28 13.50
N PRO A 368 6.51 -28.17 13.81
CA PRO A 368 7.94 -28.09 13.59
C PRO A 368 8.69 -29.13 14.42
N THR A 369 9.76 -29.64 13.85
CA THR A 369 10.62 -30.62 14.54
C THR A 369 11.51 -29.99 15.60
N ASP A 370 11.86 -28.73 15.43
CA ASP A 370 12.66 -27.96 16.40
C ASP A 370 11.77 -27.34 17.49
N LYS A 371 12.17 -27.46 18.77
CA LYS A 371 11.42 -26.96 19.94
C LYS A 371 11.31 -25.42 19.93
N THR A 372 12.39 -24.73 19.56
CA THR A 372 12.45 -23.26 19.52
C THR A 372 11.54 -22.73 18.43
N GLN A 373 11.60 -23.35 17.25
CA GLN A 373 10.70 -23.01 16.13
C GLN A 373 9.23 -23.26 16.49
N ALA A 374 8.93 -24.34 17.20
CA ALA A 374 7.56 -24.64 17.66
C ALA A 374 7.04 -23.56 18.64
N GLN A 375 7.91 -23.06 19.53
CA GLN A 375 7.55 -21.96 20.44
C GLN A 375 7.34 -20.66 19.70
N ILE A 376 8.22 -20.29 18.76
CA ILE A 376 8.06 -19.09 17.93
C ILE A 376 6.73 -19.14 17.19
N PHE A 377 6.42 -20.23 16.51
CA PHE A 377 5.15 -20.38 15.82
C PHE A 377 3.94 -20.33 16.76
N ALA A 378 4.02 -20.89 17.96
CA ALA A 378 2.90 -20.85 18.90
C ALA A 378 2.55 -19.41 19.37
N TRP A 379 3.55 -18.52 19.47
CA TRP A 379 3.37 -17.13 19.87
C TRP A 379 3.07 -16.20 18.69
N MET A 380 3.46 -16.57 17.48
CA MET A 380 3.35 -15.73 16.28
C MET A 380 1.95 -15.16 16.04
N PRO A 381 0.83 -15.91 16.13
CA PRO A 381 -0.51 -15.33 15.93
C PRO A 381 -0.82 -14.19 16.90
N TRP A 382 -0.37 -14.31 18.14
CA TRP A 382 -0.60 -13.31 19.19
C TRP A 382 0.28 -12.07 18.99
N VAL A 383 1.54 -12.26 18.60
CA VAL A 383 2.43 -11.15 18.25
C VAL A 383 1.86 -10.37 17.06
N PHE A 384 1.43 -11.06 16.01
CA PHE A 384 0.80 -10.42 14.85
C PHE A 384 -0.50 -9.70 15.22
N MET A 385 -1.31 -10.26 16.11
CA MET A 385 -2.53 -9.61 16.58
C MET A 385 -2.25 -8.23 17.19
N PHE A 386 -1.20 -8.11 18.02
CA PHE A 386 -0.81 -6.82 18.61
C PHE A 386 -0.17 -5.89 17.59
N MET A 387 0.74 -6.41 16.77
CA MET A 387 1.47 -5.62 15.79
C MET A 387 0.55 -5.06 14.70
N LEU A 388 -0.34 -5.90 14.17
CA LEU A 388 -1.22 -5.55 13.05
C LEU A 388 -2.58 -4.98 13.50
N GLY A 389 -2.86 -5.01 14.80
CA GLY A 389 -4.09 -4.44 15.36
C GLY A 389 -4.22 -2.92 15.18
N ARG A 390 -3.10 -2.25 14.86
CA ARG A 390 -3.05 -0.80 14.57
C ARG A 390 -3.14 -0.47 13.08
N PHE A 391 -3.19 -1.48 12.21
CA PHE A 391 -3.34 -1.26 10.79
C PHE A 391 -4.79 -0.95 10.42
N ALA A 392 -4.96 -0.41 9.22
CA ALA A 392 -6.26 -0.14 8.63
C ALA A 392 -7.21 -1.34 8.74
N SER A 393 -8.44 -1.12 9.18
CA SER A 393 -9.45 -2.16 9.38
C SER A 393 -9.69 -3.00 8.12
N GLY A 394 -9.60 -2.40 6.92
CA GLY A 394 -9.72 -3.11 5.65
C GLY A 394 -8.67 -4.21 5.49
N LEU A 395 -7.44 -3.98 5.95
CA LEU A 395 -6.37 -4.98 5.91
C LEU A 395 -6.61 -6.11 6.91
N VAL A 396 -7.11 -5.77 8.10
CA VAL A 396 -7.45 -6.76 9.13
C VAL A 396 -8.63 -7.63 8.67
N VAL A 397 -9.65 -7.02 8.05
CA VAL A 397 -10.78 -7.74 7.41
C VAL A 397 -10.28 -8.71 6.34
N TYR A 398 -9.39 -8.24 5.45
CA TYR A 398 -8.74 -9.11 4.48
C TYR A 398 -8.05 -10.30 5.15
N TRP A 399 -7.27 -10.08 6.22
CA TRP A 399 -6.56 -11.15 6.91
C TRP A 399 -7.50 -12.17 7.55
N VAL A 400 -8.55 -11.70 8.24
CA VAL A 400 -9.57 -12.60 8.82
C VAL A 400 -10.21 -13.45 7.73
N ALA A 401 -10.63 -12.84 6.62
CA ALA A 401 -11.21 -13.54 5.47
C ALA A 401 -10.22 -14.55 4.86
N ASN A 402 -8.98 -14.11 4.59
CA ASN A 402 -7.93 -14.94 4.02
C ASN A 402 -7.62 -16.17 4.89
N ASN A 403 -7.46 -15.98 6.20
CA ASN A 403 -7.17 -17.08 7.13
C ASN A 403 -8.36 -18.04 7.24
N THR A 404 -9.58 -17.51 7.33
CA THR A 404 -10.81 -18.32 7.43
C THR A 404 -11.02 -19.18 6.18
N ILE A 405 -10.84 -18.59 4.99
CA ILE A 405 -10.96 -19.32 3.72
C ILE A 405 -9.86 -20.37 3.62
N THR A 406 -8.61 -20.00 3.95
CA THR A 406 -7.46 -20.91 3.94
C THR A 406 -7.67 -22.07 4.90
N PHE A 407 -8.11 -21.80 6.13
CA PHE A 407 -8.45 -22.81 7.11
C PHE A 407 -9.50 -23.77 6.58
N THR A 408 -10.58 -23.24 6.00
CA THR A 408 -11.68 -24.05 5.45
C THR A 408 -11.20 -24.93 4.30
N GLN A 409 -10.46 -24.36 3.34
CA GLN A 409 -9.91 -25.12 2.22
C GLN A 409 -8.97 -26.24 2.70
N GLN A 410 -8.02 -25.91 3.57
CA GLN A 410 -7.05 -26.85 4.10
C GLN A 410 -7.74 -27.95 4.91
N TYR A 411 -8.69 -27.59 5.78
CA TYR A 411 -9.45 -28.54 6.60
C TYR A 411 -10.23 -29.53 5.73
N LEU A 412 -10.96 -29.05 4.72
CA LEU A 412 -11.75 -29.88 3.82
C LEU A 412 -10.85 -30.80 2.99
N ILE A 413 -9.73 -30.32 2.47
CA ILE A 413 -8.78 -31.12 1.69
C ILE A 413 -8.14 -32.20 2.59
N MET A 414 -7.72 -31.86 3.81
CA MET A 414 -7.17 -32.87 4.74
C MET A 414 -8.20 -33.94 5.07
N ARG A 415 -9.47 -33.57 5.29
CA ARG A 415 -10.57 -34.50 5.52
C ARG A 415 -10.80 -35.43 4.32
N SER A 416 -10.74 -34.91 3.10
CA SER A 416 -10.88 -35.72 1.86
C SER A 416 -9.71 -36.68 1.67
N GLN A 417 -8.54 -36.41 2.24
CA GLN A 417 -7.39 -37.32 2.23
C GLN A 417 -7.38 -38.31 3.42
N GLY A 418 -8.46 -38.41 4.20
CA GLY A 418 -8.57 -39.34 5.33
C GLY A 418 -7.95 -38.81 6.66
N VAL A 419 -7.27 -37.69 6.62
CA VAL A 419 -6.68 -37.08 7.84
C VAL A 419 -7.77 -36.38 8.65
N LYS A 420 -7.83 -36.66 9.96
CA LYS A 420 -8.76 -35.99 10.88
C LYS A 420 -7.98 -34.90 11.66
N PRO A 421 -8.03 -33.62 11.22
CA PRO A 421 -7.31 -32.57 11.95
C PRO A 421 -7.93 -32.36 13.32
N ASP A 422 -7.11 -32.46 14.37
CA ASP A 422 -7.53 -32.17 15.74
C ASP A 422 -7.16 -30.72 16.11
N VAL A 423 -8.07 -29.80 15.84
CA VAL A 423 -7.84 -28.36 16.12
C VAL A 423 -7.99 -28.05 17.62
N PHE A 424 -8.95 -28.68 18.30
CA PHE A 424 -9.34 -28.38 19.67
C PHE A 424 -8.97 -29.44 20.70
N GLY A 425 -8.48 -30.61 20.29
CA GLY A 425 -8.29 -31.77 21.18
C GLY A 425 -7.35 -31.52 22.33
N ASN A 426 -6.29 -30.71 22.13
CA ASN A 426 -5.38 -30.34 23.20
C ASN A 426 -6.04 -29.42 24.25
N ILE A 427 -6.96 -28.54 23.84
CA ILE A 427 -7.72 -27.68 24.75
C ILE A 427 -8.69 -28.55 25.56
N ILE A 428 -9.44 -29.43 24.89
CA ILE A 428 -10.41 -30.32 25.53
C ILE A 428 -9.72 -31.27 26.51
N LYS A 429 -8.58 -31.86 26.11
CA LYS A 429 -7.77 -32.72 27.00
C LYS A 429 -7.21 -31.93 28.19
N GLY A 430 -6.78 -30.68 27.98
CA GLY A 430 -6.30 -29.81 29.08
C GLY A 430 -7.41 -29.45 30.07
N LEU A 431 -8.61 -29.12 29.59
CA LEU A 431 -9.78 -28.83 30.40
C LEU A 431 -10.24 -30.08 31.20
N ASN A 432 -10.25 -31.25 30.55
CA ASN A 432 -10.62 -32.50 31.19
C ASN A 432 -9.59 -32.94 32.26
N ARG A 433 -8.29 -32.72 32.06
CA ARG A 433 -7.26 -32.94 33.09
C ARG A 433 -7.44 -32.01 34.29
N LYS A 434 -7.78 -30.72 34.06
CA LYS A 434 -8.05 -29.78 35.16
C LYS A 434 -9.32 -30.17 35.93
N LYS A 435 -10.40 -30.60 35.23
CA LYS A 435 -11.61 -31.12 35.90
C LYS A 435 -11.33 -32.39 36.68
N ALA A 436 -10.55 -33.32 36.15
CA ALA A 436 -10.18 -34.53 36.87
C ALA A 436 -9.25 -34.28 38.08
N ALA A 437 -8.38 -33.26 38.01
CA ALA A 437 -7.56 -32.83 39.12
C ALA A 437 -8.35 -32.10 40.22
N ALA A 438 -9.37 -31.31 39.82
CA ALA A 438 -10.26 -30.63 40.75
C ALA A 438 -11.26 -31.58 41.44
N ALA A 439 -11.63 -32.69 40.79
CA ALA A 439 -12.48 -33.73 41.38
C ALA A 439 -11.76 -34.69 42.34
N LYS A 440 -10.40 -34.62 42.37
CA LYS A 440 -9.55 -35.39 43.30
C LYS A 440 -9.08 -34.59 44.54
N LYS A 441 -9.43 -33.32 44.62
CA LYS A 441 -9.33 -32.48 45.81
C LYS A 441 -10.72 -32.35 46.48
#